data_e1d9be330828d7456d2d6bcb136ba277
#
_entry.id   e1d9be330828d7456d2d6bcb136ba277
#
_cell.length_a   1.000
_cell.length_b   1.000
_cell.length_c   1.000
_cell.angle_alpha   90.00
_cell.angle_beta   90.00
_cell.angle_gamma   90.00
#
_symmetry.space_group_name_H-M   'P 1'
#
loop_
_entity.id
_entity.type
_entity.pdbx_description
1 polymer ?
#
loop_
_entity_poly.entity_id
_entity_poly.type
_entity_poly.pdbx_seq_one_letter_code
_entity_poly.pdbx_strand_id
1 'polypeptide(L)'
;MKKKAAIICPIKNEEIYIKKFFEYYQKHIDVSDIYILDFGSSEEYIKNVIGENATVIKTDANILDAIELFKALRKAQSDLYKEYTYVLPLDVDEILYYHAEGGLKKYLQETDVELVSCRGHEVIHLPFLQDPIDPSKKWMDQIKYWY
;
A
#
# COMPACT_ATOMS: atom_id res chain seq x y z
N MET A 1 15.56 17.42 -8.48
CA MET A 1 14.79 16.47 -9.33
C MET A 1 13.88 15.69 -8.38
N LYS A 2 12.59 15.55 -8.67
CA LYS A 2 11.68 14.79 -7.82
C LYS A 2 12.00 13.30 -7.86
N LYS A 3 11.77 12.60 -6.74
CA LYS A 3 11.74 11.14 -6.71
C LYS A 3 10.57 10.63 -7.55
N LYS A 4 10.64 9.39 -8.04
CA LYS A 4 9.68 8.93 -9.03
C LYS A 4 8.32 8.59 -8.42
N ALA A 5 8.28 7.74 -7.41
CA ALA A 5 7.04 7.29 -6.79
C ALA A 5 7.15 7.11 -5.28
N ALA A 6 6.05 7.39 -4.59
CA ALA A 6 5.83 7.02 -3.19
C ALA A 6 4.52 6.25 -3.04
N ILE A 7 4.43 5.42 -2.01
CA ILE A 7 3.18 4.81 -1.56
C ILE A 7 2.73 5.52 -0.28
N ILE A 8 1.42 5.72 -0.13
CA ILE A 8 0.80 6.14 1.13
C ILE A 8 -0.36 5.20 1.47
N CYS A 9 -0.30 4.59 2.65
CA CYS A 9 -1.28 3.62 3.12
C CYS A 9 -1.92 4.13 4.42
N PRO A 10 -3.25 4.36 4.46
CA PRO A 10 -3.97 4.71 5.68
C PRO A 10 -4.17 3.48 6.55
N ILE A 11 -3.84 3.57 7.84
CA ILE A 11 -4.03 2.47 8.79
C ILE A 11 -4.41 2.93 10.19
N LYS A 12 -4.95 1.98 10.97
CA LYS A 12 -5.06 2.06 12.41
C LYS A 12 -4.94 0.67 13.02
N ASN A 13 -3.82 0.37 13.71
CA ASN A 13 -3.56 -0.92 14.38
C ASN A 13 -3.78 -2.15 13.49
N GLU A 14 -3.39 -2.09 12.21
CA GLU A 14 -3.56 -3.19 11.26
C GLU A 14 -2.43 -4.22 11.39
N GLU A 15 -2.74 -5.42 11.85
CA GLU A 15 -1.73 -6.45 12.16
C GLU A 15 -1.68 -7.59 11.12
N ILE A 16 -2.74 -7.78 10.35
CA ILE A 16 -2.91 -8.95 9.48
C ILE A 16 -2.22 -8.72 8.13
N TYR A 17 -2.60 -7.64 7.44
CA TYR A 17 -2.16 -7.38 6.07
C TYR A 17 -0.87 -6.56 6.00
N ILE A 18 -0.56 -5.75 7.03
CA ILE A 18 0.56 -4.81 6.97
C ILE A 18 1.92 -5.48 6.70
N LYS A 19 2.16 -6.66 7.25
CA LYS A 19 3.39 -7.41 7.01
C LYS A 19 3.50 -7.85 5.56
N LYS A 20 2.39 -8.31 4.97
CA LYS A 20 2.32 -8.72 3.55
C LYS A 20 2.43 -7.53 2.61
N PHE A 21 1.86 -6.41 2.99
CA PHE A 21 2.02 -5.14 2.31
C PHE A 21 3.50 -4.76 2.21
N PHE A 22 4.25 -4.76 3.31
CA PHE A 22 5.68 -4.48 3.29
C PHE A 22 6.47 -5.53 2.52
N GLU A 23 6.25 -6.83 2.73
CA GLU A 23 6.91 -7.91 2.00
C GLU A 23 6.75 -7.78 0.47
N TYR A 24 5.62 -7.24 0.02
CA TYR A 24 5.36 -7.02 -1.40
C TYR A 24 6.00 -5.72 -1.90
N TYR A 25 5.66 -4.58 -1.30
CA TYR A 25 6.03 -3.28 -1.86
C TYR A 25 7.50 -2.93 -1.72
N GLN A 26 8.21 -3.42 -0.71
CA GLN A 26 9.66 -3.22 -0.56
C GLN A 26 10.50 -3.86 -1.68
N LYS A 27 9.93 -4.73 -2.49
CA LYS A 27 10.58 -5.25 -3.71
C LYS A 27 10.50 -4.28 -4.88
N HIS A 28 9.59 -3.31 -4.81
CA HIS A 28 9.25 -2.42 -5.91
C HIS A 28 9.57 -0.95 -5.63
N ILE A 29 9.52 -0.54 -4.37
CA ILE A 29 9.72 0.83 -3.90
C ILE A 29 10.67 0.80 -2.71
N ASP A 30 11.55 1.80 -2.60
CA ASP A 30 12.46 1.90 -1.47
C ASP A 30 11.67 2.18 -0.17
N VAL A 31 12.14 1.62 0.94
CA VAL A 31 11.48 1.76 2.26
C VAL A 31 11.26 3.23 2.63
N SER A 32 12.22 4.10 2.31
CA SER A 32 12.13 5.55 2.54
C SER A 32 11.02 6.25 1.77
N ASP A 33 10.42 5.57 0.78
CA ASP A 33 9.37 6.08 -0.10
C ASP A 33 8.01 5.41 0.18
N ILE A 34 7.94 4.61 1.27
CA ILE A 34 6.71 4.04 1.81
C ILE A 34 6.27 4.87 3.02
N TYR A 35 5.04 5.37 2.98
CA TYR A 35 4.45 6.20 4.02
C TYR A 35 3.22 5.53 4.60
N ILE A 36 3.12 5.56 5.92
CA ILE A 36 1.95 5.14 6.65
C ILE A 36 1.22 6.38 7.17
N LEU A 37 -0.01 6.59 6.74
CA LEU A 37 -0.89 7.61 7.30
C LEU A 37 -1.60 7.00 8.50
N ASP A 38 -1.09 7.30 9.68
CA ASP A 38 -1.54 6.71 10.95
C ASP A 38 -2.70 7.49 11.57
N PHE A 39 -3.82 6.81 11.75
CA PHE A 39 -5.06 7.32 12.35
C PHE A 39 -5.16 7.01 13.85
N GLY A 40 -4.07 7.12 14.57
CA GLY A 40 -4.02 6.95 16.03
C GLY A 40 -3.84 5.50 16.44
N SER A 41 -2.89 4.81 15.83
CA SER A 41 -2.40 3.52 16.32
C SER A 41 -1.66 3.68 17.64
N SER A 42 -1.53 2.58 18.40
CA SER A 42 -0.75 2.58 19.63
C SER A 42 0.74 2.80 19.34
N GLU A 43 1.45 3.40 20.30
CA GLU A 43 2.90 3.60 20.16
C GLU A 43 3.65 2.26 20.05
N GLU A 44 3.16 1.24 20.75
CA GLU A 44 3.71 -0.11 20.69
C GLU A 44 3.56 -0.71 19.28
N TYR A 45 2.39 -0.53 18.65
CA TYR A 45 2.16 -0.95 17.26
C TYR A 45 3.11 -0.24 16.30
N ILE A 46 3.22 1.08 16.38
CA ILE A 46 4.11 1.84 15.52
C ILE A 46 5.56 1.36 15.67
N LYS A 47 6.01 1.15 16.91
CA LYS A 47 7.38 0.69 17.17
C LYS A 47 7.65 -0.73 16.70
N ASN A 48 6.74 -1.67 16.98
CA ASN A 48 6.99 -3.10 16.82
C ASN A 48 6.53 -3.65 15.47
N VAL A 49 5.54 -3.04 14.84
CA VAL A 49 4.95 -3.51 13.57
C VAL A 49 5.43 -2.67 12.40
N ILE A 50 5.36 -1.36 12.51
CA ILE A 50 5.84 -0.46 11.45
C ILE A 50 7.37 -0.34 11.51
N GLY A 51 7.92 0.05 12.66
CA GLY A 51 9.37 0.18 12.87
C GLY A 51 10.03 1.03 11.80
N GLU A 52 11.05 0.49 11.16
CA GLU A 52 11.80 1.13 10.07
C GLU A 52 11.26 0.79 8.67
N ASN A 53 10.13 0.08 8.57
CA ASN A 53 9.57 -0.37 7.28
C ASN A 53 8.86 0.75 6.50
N ALA A 54 8.58 1.89 7.13
CA ALA A 54 7.93 3.03 6.50
C ALA A 54 8.14 4.31 7.30
N THR A 55 7.91 5.45 6.66
CA THR A 55 7.78 6.75 7.33
C THR A 55 6.35 6.94 7.82
N VAL A 56 6.17 7.27 9.11
CA VAL A 56 4.85 7.47 9.71
C VAL A 56 4.44 8.93 9.67
N ILE A 57 3.27 9.20 9.09
CA ILE A 57 2.58 10.51 9.12
C ILE A 57 1.39 10.37 10.06
N LYS A 58 1.40 11.04 11.20
CA LYS A 58 0.30 11.01 12.17
C LYS A 58 -0.82 11.96 11.77
N THR A 59 -2.06 11.56 12.01
CA THR A 59 -3.27 12.39 11.85
C THR A 59 -4.24 12.14 12.99
N ASP A 60 -4.97 13.19 13.37
CA ASP A 60 -6.05 13.11 14.38
C ASP A 60 -7.42 12.86 13.73
N ALA A 61 -7.47 12.70 12.41
CA ALA A 61 -8.71 12.41 11.69
C ALA A 61 -9.28 11.04 12.06
N ASN A 62 -10.60 10.91 12.00
CA ASN A 62 -11.26 9.64 12.29
C ASN A 62 -11.26 8.75 11.04
N ILE A 63 -10.58 7.60 11.10
CA ILE A 63 -10.52 6.64 9.99
C ILE A 63 -11.89 6.09 9.58
N LEU A 64 -12.86 6.05 10.50
CA LEU A 64 -14.22 5.57 10.22
C LEU A 64 -15.11 6.64 9.58
N ASP A 65 -14.68 7.91 9.56
CA ASP A 65 -15.34 8.97 8.83
C ASP A 65 -14.69 9.12 7.45
N ALA A 66 -15.40 8.70 6.42
CA ALA A 66 -14.90 8.73 5.05
C ALA A 66 -14.47 10.14 4.59
N ILE A 67 -15.16 11.19 5.06
CA ILE A 67 -14.82 12.57 4.69
C ILE A 67 -13.50 12.99 5.35
N GLU A 68 -13.31 12.67 6.63
CA GLU A 68 -12.08 12.98 7.34
C GLU A 68 -10.91 12.15 6.79
N LEU A 69 -11.12 10.85 6.52
CA LEU A 69 -10.15 9.98 5.88
C LEU A 69 -9.68 10.57 4.54
N PHE A 70 -10.61 10.91 3.65
CA PHE A 70 -10.25 11.48 2.35
C PHE A 70 -9.55 12.84 2.46
N LYS A 71 -9.95 13.70 3.39
CA LYS A 71 -9.27 14.98 3.61
C LYS A 71 -7.84 14.79 4.09
N ALA A 72 -7.62 13.89 5.06
CA ALA A 72 -6.30 13.58 5.58
C ALA A 72 -5.40 12.96 4.49
N LEU A 73 -5.91 11.99 3.74
CA LEU A 73 -5.20 11.34 2.65
C LEU A 73 -4.82 12.34 1.55
N ARG A 74 -5.77 13.19 1.10
CA ARG A 74 -5.50 14.24 0.11
C ARG A 74 -4.45 15.25 0.57
N LYS A 75 -4.49 15.64 1.84
CA LYS A 75 -3.49 16.54 2.41
C LYS A 75 -2.11 15.89 2.36
N ALA A 76 -1.98 14.67 2.84
CA ALA A 76 -0.72 13.93 2.83
C ALA A 76 -0.20 13.71 1.40
N GLN A 77 -1.06 13.32 0.44
CA GLN A 77 -0.69 13.23 -0.97
C GLN A 77 -0.18 14.57 -1.52
N SER A 78 -0.87 15.68 -1.24
CA SER A 78 -0.46 17.01 -1.70
C SER A 78 0.92 17.41 -1.18
N ASP A 79 1.25 17.04 0.06
CA ASP A 79 2.56 17.29 0.63
C ASP A 79 3.63 16.42 -0.04
N LEU A 80 3.36 15.15 -0.28
CA LEU A 80 4.26 14.23 -0.97
C LEU A 80 4.50 14.59 -2.43
N TYR A 81 3.53 15.16 -3.13
CA TYR A 81 3.71 15.63 -4.52
C TYR A 81 4.75 16.74 -4.67
N LYS A 82 5.19 17.37 -3.59
CA LYS A 82 6.32 18.32 -3.63
C LYS A 82 7.65 17.60 -3.91
N GLU A 83 7.77 16.34 -3.50
CA GLU A 83 8.98 15.53 -3.59
C GLU A 83 8.88 14.41 -4.63
N TYR A 84 7.68 13.91 -4.91
CA TYR A 84 7.43 12.76 -5.80
C TYR A 84 6.66 13.16 -7.04
N THR A 85 6.91 12.43 -8.13
CA THR A 85 6.14 12.55 -9.38
C THR A 85 4.80 11.81 -9.24
N TYR A 86 4.83 10.62 -8.65
CA TYR A 86 3.65 9.81 -8.38
C TYR A 86 3.50 9.56 -6.88
N VAL A 87 2.27 9.64 -6.39
CA VAL A 87 1.90 9.23 -5.04
C VAL A 87 0.74 8.25 -5.16
N LEU A 88 0.97 7.03 -4.73
CA LEU A 88 0.06 5.89 -4.85
C LEU A 88 -0.68 5.71 -3.52
N PRO A 89 -1.94 6.18 -3.39
CA PRO A 89 -2.76 5.84 -2.24
C PRO A 89 -3.25 4.40 -2.42
N LEU A 90 -2.93 3.55 -1.47
CA LEU A 90 -3.26 2.13 -1.50
C LEU A 90 -3.77 1.70 -0.13
N ASP A 91 -4.85 0.93 -0.11
CA ASP A 91 -5.27 0.27 1.11
C ASP A 91 -4.31 -0.88 1.45
N VAL A 92 -4.26 -1.25 2.72
CA VAL A 92 -3.26 -2.21 3.23
C VAL A 92 -3.42 -3.62 2.63
N ASP A 93 -4.59 -3.95 2.13
CA ASP A 93 -4.95 -5.20 1.47
C ASP A 93 -4.94 -5.12 -0.07
N GLU A 94 -4.60 -3.96 -0.62
CA GLU A 94 -4.48 -3.77 -2.07
C GLU A 94 -3.07 -4.14 -2.58
N ILE A 95 -3.03 -4.89 -3.69
CA ILE A 95 -1.81 -5.24 -4.41
C ILE A 95 -1.84 -4.66 -5.81
N LEU A 96 -1.00 -3.67 -6.05
CA LEU A 96 -0.80 -3.10 -7.38
C LEU A 96 0.16 -3.98 -8.18
N TYR A 97 -0.36 -4.67 -9.18
CA TYR A 97 0.40 -5.62 -10.00
C TYR A 97 0.56 -5.11 -11.44
N TYR A 98 1.76 -5.26 -11.99
CA TYR A 98 2.06 -4.99 -13.40
C TYR A 98 2.68 -6.21 -14.05
N HIS A 99 2.01 -6.75 -15.07
CA HIS A 99 2.32 -8.06 -15.66
C HIS A 99 3.40 -8.06 -16.75
N ALA A 100 3.81 -6.88 -17.25
CA ALA A 100 4.84 -6.82 -18.27
C ALA A 100 6.25 -7.02 -17.70
N GLU A 101 7.21 -7.28 -18.59
CA GLU A 101 8.60 -7.51 -18.24
C GLU A 101 9.19 -6.37 -17.40
N GLY A 102 9.86 -6.74 -16.31
CA GLY A 102 10.41 -5.79 -15.33
C GLY A 102 9.43 -5.40 -14.23
N GLY A 103 8.13 -5.77 -14.33
CA GLY A 103 7.13 -5.62 -13.29
C GLY A 103 6.87 -4.16 -12.87
N LEU A 104 6.22 -4.01 -11.72
CA LEU A 104 5.82 -2.71 -11.18
C LEU A 104 6.99 -1.75 -11.00
N LYS A 105 8.13 -2.21 -10.51
CA LYS A 105 9.31 -1.36 -10.27
C LYS A 105 9.76 -0.66 -11.54
N LYS A 106 9.95 -1.41 -12.62
CA LYS A 106 10.38 -0.86 -13.92
C LYS A 106 9.33 0.12 -14.46
N TYR A 107 8.05 -0.27 -14.41
CA TYR A 107 6.96 0.60 -14.85
C TYR A 107 6.98 1.95 -14.14
N LEU A 108 7.07 1.96 -12.81
CA LEU A 108 7.09 3.19 -12.01
C LEU A 108 8.34 4.05 -12.28
N GLN A 109 9.46 3.45 -12.67
CA GLN A 109 10.69 4.17 -12.99
C GLN A 109 10.66 4.81 -14.38
N GLU A 110 10.04 4.15 -15.35
CA GLU A 110 10.09 4.54 -16.77
C GLU A 110 8.87 5.31 -17.24
N THR A 111 7.71 5.16 -16.58
CA THR A 111 6.48 5.84 -17.00
C THR A 111 6.60 7.36 -16.91
N ASP A 112 6.02 8.07 -17.88
CA ASP A 112 5.95 9.53 -17.97
C ASP A 112 4.50 10.04 -18.11
N VAL A 113 3.51 9.14 -18.00
CA VAL A 113 2.09 9.50 -18.07
C VAL A 113 1.67 10.34 -16.87
N GLU A 114 0.75 11.27 -17.06
CA GLU A 114 0.25 12.15 -15.99
C GLU A 114 -0.66 11.41 -15.00
N LEU A 115 -1.40 10.40 -15.47
CA LEU A 115 -2.35 9.63 -14.69
C LEU A 115 -2.22 8.14 -15.03
N VAL A 116 -2.09 7.32 -14.01
CA VAL A 116 -2.14 5.86 -14.11
C VAL A 116 -3.51 5.39 -13.64
N SER A 117 -4.20 4.66 -14.50
CA SER A 117 -5.46 3.98 -14.17
C SER A 117 -5.22 2.48 -14.09
N CYS A 118 -5.73 1.87 -13.03
CA CYS A 118 -5.61 0.43 -12.80
C CYS A 118 -6.98 -0.23 -12.94
N ARG A 119 -6.98 -1.49 -13.39
CA ARG A 119 -8.17 -2.34 -13.29
C ARG A 119 -8.14 -3.03 -11.93
N GLY A 120 -9.20 -2.83 -11.13
CA GLY A 120 -9.40 -3.55 -9.88
C GLY A 120 -9.91 -4.97 -10.14
N HIS A 121 -9.46 -5.90 -9.32
CA HIS A 121 -9.98 -7.27 -9.24
C HIS A 121 -10.14 -7.64 -7.78
N GLU A 122 -11.30 -8.18 -7.43
CA GLU A 122 -11.53 -8.78 -6.11
C GLU A 122 -10.95 -10.20 -6.08
N VAL A 123 -10.22 -10.51 -5.02
CA VAL A 123 -9.72 -11.85 -4.76
C VAL A 123 -10.77 -12.62 -3.95
N ILE A 124 -11.26 -13.71 -4.51
CA ILE A 124 -12.24 -14.54 -3.85
C ILE A 124 -11.62 -15.85 -3.38
N HIS A 125 -11.67 -16.09 -2.08
CA HIS A 125 -11.38 -17.39 -1.51
C HIS A 125 -12.65 -18.24 -1.47
N LEU A 126 -12.65 -19.35 -2.24
CA LEU A 126 -13.76 -20.30 -2.29
C LEU A 126 -13.40 -21.54 -1.48
N PRO A 127 -13.84 -21.66 -0.20
CA PRO A 127 -13.40 -22.74 0.71
C PRO A 127 -13.72 -24.14 0.22
N PHE A 128 -14.68 -24.27 -0.71
CA PHE A 128 -15.07 -25.56 -1.29
C PHE A 128 -14.21 -26.00 -2.48
N LEU A 129 -13.42 -25.07 -3.05
CA LEU A 129 -12.67 -25.31 -4.28
C LEU A 129 -11.17 -25.13 -4.11
N GLN A 130 -10.73 -24.62 -2.99
CA GLN A 130 -9.31 -24.38 -2.71
C GLN A 130 -8.99 -24.55 -1.23
N ASP A 131 -7.75 -24.94 -0.97
CA ASP A 131 -7.22 -25.04 0.40
C ASP A 131 -7.23 -23.67 1.11
N PRO A 132 -7.26 -23.66 2.45
CA PRO A 132 -7.08 -22.43 3.22
C PRO A 132 -5.81 -21.69 2.80
N ILE A 133 -5.89 -20.37 2.75
CA ILE A 133 -4.71 -19.54 2.46
C ILE A 133 -3.71 -19.68 3.60
N ASP A 134 -2.51 -20.15 3.27
CA ASP A 134 -1.40 -20.29 4.20
C ASP A 134 -0.67 -18.93 4.31
N PRO A 135 -0.73 -18.26 5.46
CA PRO A 135 -0.10 -16.95 5.63
C PRO A 135 1.44 -16.97 5.53
N SER A 136 2.06 -18.16 5.64
CA SER A 136 3.52 -18.31 5.51
C SER A 136 3.99 -18.34 4.05
N LYS A 137 3.09 -18.59 3.09
CA LYS A 137 3.40 -18.65 1.67
C LYS A 137 3.08 -17.34 0.96
N LYS A 138 3.60 -17.19 -0.26
CA LYS A 138 3.26 -16.05 -1.10
C LYS A 138 1.77 -16.10 -1.45
N TRP A 139 1.06 -15.02 -1.19
CA TRP A 139 -0.38 -14.95 -1.46
C TRP A 139 -0.72 -15.13 -2.93
N MET A 140 0.01 -14.45 -3.82
CA MET A 140 -0.24 -14.52 -5.26
C MET A 140 -0.16 -15.94 -5.84
N ASP A 141 0.67 -16.81 -5.25
CA ASP A 141 0.81 -18.20 -5.70
C ASP A 141 -0.38 -19.09 -5.26
N GLN A 142 -1.18 -18.60 -4.31
CA GLN A 142 -2.32 -19.33 -3.73
C GLN A 142 -3.67 -18.86 -4.27
N ILE A 143 -3.72 -17.68 -4.89
CA ILE A 143 -4.95 -17.11 -5.43
C ILE A 143 -5.25 -17.77 -6.76
N LYS A 144 -6.40 -18.45 -6.86
CA LYS A 144 -6.84 -19.16 -8.06
C LYS A 144 -8.00 -18.46 -8.77
N TYR A 145 -8.74 -17.62 -8.08
CA TYR A 145 -9.95 -17.00 -8.58
C TYR A 145 -9.89 -15.48 -8.45
N TRP A 146 -10.26 -14.80 -9.54
CA TRP A 146 -10.29 -13.35 -9.68
C TRP A 146 -11.66 -12.94 -10.21
N TYR A 147 -12.20 -11.87 -9.71
CA TYR A 147 -13.45 -11.30 -10.19
C TYR A 147 -13.27 -9.87 -10.69
#